data_2206b50643c8c251f6ff73766dbb87f1
#
_entry.id   2206b50643c8c251f6ff73766dbb87f1
#
_cell.length_a   1.000
_cell.length_b   1.000
_cell.length_c   1.000
_cell.angle_alpha   90.00
_cell.angle_beta   90.00
_cell.angle_gamma   90.00
#
_symmetry.space_group_name_H-M   'P 1'
#
loop_
_entity.id
_entity.type
_entity.pdbx_description
1 polymer ?
#
loop_
_entity_poly.entity_id
_entity_poly.type
_entity_poly.pdbx_seq_one_letter_code
_entity_poly.pdbx_strand_id
1 'polypeptide(L)'
;MSAGEFILETHELTKEFKGFVAVSKVNLKVKRGSIHALIGPNGAGKTTCFNLLTKFLSPTSGQIIFDGTDITSEKPAGIARRGVIRSFQISAVFPHLSVLENVRVALQRKLGTSFHFWKPEASLHTLDAQAHSLLQQVDLESYAGIPAVELSYGRKRALEIATTLAMDPKLMLLDEPTQGMGLEDVDRIRQLIKKVAASRTVLMVEHNMSVVASIADTITVLQRGATLAEGPYAEVSKNPAVIEAYMGSANVELKGAH
;
A
#
# COMPACT_ATOMS: atom_id res chain seq x y z
N MET A 1 -8.86 -4.18 25.93
CA MET A 1 -9.21 -2.87 25.34
C MET A 1 -9.88 -3.18 24.01
N SER A 2 -11.12 -2.68 23.78
CA SER A 2 -11.76 -2.84 22.47
C SER A 2 -10.92 -2.13 21.42
N ALA A 3 -10.62 -2.81 20.30
CA ALA A 3 -9.94 -2.19 19.19
C ALA A 3 -10.80 -1.01 18.69
N GLY A 4 -10.21 0.19 18.56
CA GLY A 4 -10.92 1.37 18.05
C GLY A 4 -11.46 1.13 16.63
N GLU A 5 -12.44 1.91 16.23
CA GLU A 5 -13.06 1.83 14.90
C GLU A 5 -12.03 2.07 13.79
N PHE A 6 -11.11 3.01 14.01
CA PHE A 6 -10.06 3.36 13.05
C PHE A 6 -8.73 2.70 13.43
N ILE A 7 -8.03 2.18 12.43
CA ILE A 7 -6.69 1.61 12.59
C ILE A 7 -5.59 2.66 12.40
N LEU A 8 -5.86 3.65 11.56
CA LEU A 8 -4.94 4.75 11.28
C LEU A 8 -5.72 6.05 11.26
N GLU A 9 -5.19 7.04 11.97
CA GLU A 9 -5.71 8.41 11.99
C GLU A 9 -4.57 9.40 11.83
N THR A 10 -4.83 10.50 11.17
CA THR A 10 -3.92 11.65 11.14
C THR A 10 -4.65 12.90 11.61
N HIS A 11 -3.95 13.76 12.36
CA HIS A 11 -4.48 15.02 12.86
C HIS A 11 -3.61 16.17 12.37
N GLU A 12 -4.18 17.04 11.55
CA GLU A 12 -3.52 18.22 10.97
C GLU A 12 -2.15 17.90 10.32
N LEU A 13 -2.02 16.69 9.72
CA LEU A 13 -0.77 16.20 9.17
C LEU A 13 -0.26 17.15 8.08
N THR A 14 0.94 17.70 8.30
CA THR A 14 1.52 18.72 7.42
C THR A 14 2.96 18.38 7.08
N LYS A 15 3.33 18.58 5.81
CA LYS A 15 4.70 18.49 5.32
C LYS A 15 5.05 19.66 4.44
N GLU A 16 6.07 20.39 4.89
CA GLU A 16 6.67 21.49 4.14
C GLU A 16 8.11 21.14 3.71
N PHE A 17 8.48 21.54 2.51
CA PHE A 17 9.81 21.43 1.95
C PHE A 17 10.29 22.83 1.52
N LYS A 18 11.14 23.48 2.30
CA LYS A 18 11.76 24.77 1.95
C LYS A 18 10.74 25.82 1.45
N GLY A 19 9.62 25.97 2.17
CA GLY A 19 8.56 26.93 1.86
C GLY A 19 7.44 26.37 0.96
N PHE A 20 7.60 25.17 0.36
CA PHE A 20 6.54 24.51 -0.38
C PHE A 20 5.80 23.50 0.52
N VAL A 21 4.49 23.70 0.69
CA VAL A 21 3.63 22.81 1.48
C VAL A 21 3.08 21.71 0.58
N ALA A 22 3.66 20.51 0.71
CA ALA A 22 3.27 19.34 -0.09
C ALA A 22 2.09 18.55 0.50
N VAL A 23 1.91 18.59 1.84
CA VAL A 23 0.74 18.05 2.56
C VAL A 23 0.35 19.10 3.58
N SER A 24 -0.91 19.50 3.58
CA SER A 24 -1.46 20.59 4.38
C SER A 24 -2.64 20.12 5.21
N LYS A 25 -2.44 19.99 6.50
CA LYS A 25 -3.47 19.70 7.51
C LYS A 25 -4.39 18.51 7.16
N VAL A 26 -3.82 17.44 6.63
CA VAL A 26 -4.59 16.25 6.25
C VAL A 26 -5.05 15.50 7.49
N ASN A 27 -6.38 15.29 7.58
CA ASN A 27 -7.04 14.50 8.60
C ASN A 27 -7.61 13.24 7.93
N LEU A 28 -6.83 12.15 7.92
CA LEU A 28 -7.19 10.87 7.34
C LEU A 28 -7.69 9.92 8.44
N LYS A 29 -8.78 9.19 8.17
CA LYS A 29 -9.32 8.16 9.07
C LYS A 29 -9.53 6.86 8.32
N VAL A 30 -8.68 5.88 8.54
CA VAL A 30 -8.77 4.56 7.91
C VAL A 30 -9.48 3.60 8.83
N LYS A 31 -10.67 3.14 8.41
CA LYS A 31 -11.48 2.20 9.17
C LYS A 31 -10.84 0.81 9.17
N ARG A 32 -10.87 0.14 10.31
CA ARG A 32 -10.34 -1.22 10.45
C ARG A 32 -11.11 -2.21 9.58
N GLY A 33 -10.38 -3.06 8.86
CA GLY A 33 -10.98 -4.09 7.99
C GLY A 33 -11.61 -3.53 6.70
N SER A 34 -11.28 -2.30 6.30
CA SER A 34 -11.77 -1.69 5.06
C SER A 34 -10.66 -1.52 4.02
N ILE A 35 -11.07 -1.26 2.79
CA ILE A 35 -10.23 -0.76 1.71
C ILE A 35 -10.45 0.74 1.59
N HIS A 36 -9.43 1.53 1.93
CA HIS A 36 -9.44 2.98 1.81
C HIS A 36 -8.57 3.40 0.62
N ALA A 37 -9.10 4.17 -0.32
CA ALA A 37 -8.36 4.70 -1.45
C ALA A 37 -7.99 6.17 -1.23
N LEU A 38 -6.73 6.50 -1.41
CA LEU A 38 -6.23 7.87 -1.45
C LEU A 38 -5.97 8.24 -2.91
N ILE A 39 -6.80 9.13 -3.46
CA ILE A 39 -6.76 9.52 -4.86
C ILE A 39 -6.49 11.02 -5.02
N GLY A 40 -6.31 11.48 -6.24
CA GLY A 40 -6.12 12.89 -6.57
C GLY A 40 -5.24 13.04 -7.81
N PRO A 41 -5.22 14.22 -8.44
CA PRO A 41 -4.40 14.50 -9.61
C PRO A 41 -2.90 14.38 -9.33
N ASN A 42 -2.08 14.46 -10.38
CA ASN A 42 -0.62 14.49 -10.25
C ASN A 42 -0.19 15.71 -9.42
N GLY A 43 0.77 15.52 -8.50
CA GLY A 43 1.18 16.57 -7.57
C GLY A 43 0.22 16.87 -6.42
N ALA A 44 -0.86 16.11 -6.24
CA ALA A 44 -1.82 16.31 -5.14
C ALA A 44 -1.26 16.02 -3.73
N GLY A 45 -0.06 15.44 -3.61
CA GLY A 45 0.57 15.11 -2.32
C GLY A 45 0.42 13.64 -1.87
N LYS A 46 -0.18 12.75 -2.69
CA LYS A 46 -0.44 11.34 -2.35
C LYS A 46 0.82 10.60 -1.90
N THR A 47 1.86 10.61 -2.72
CA THR A 47 3.15 9.94 -2.40
C THR A 47 3.81 10.54 -1.16
N THR A 48 3.72 11.85 -0.98
CA THR A 48 4.23 12.53 0.23
C THR A 48 3.45 12.05 1.47
N CYS A 49 2.13 11.95 1.38
CA CYS A 49 1.28 11.43 2.46
C CYS A 49 1.67 9.98 2.81
N PHE A 50 1.82 9.10 1.82
CA PHE A 50 2.28 7.72 2.04
C PHE A 50 3.66 7.64 2.69
N ASN A 51 4.61 8.51 2.27
CA ASN A 51 5.93 8.58 2.86
C ASN A 51 5.89 9.06 4.32
N LEU A 52 4.96 9.93 4.67
CA LEU A 52 4.72 10.35 6.06
C LEU A 52 4.18 9.19 6.90
N LEU A 53 3.17 8.48 6.40
CA LEU A 53 2.56 7.33 7.08
C LEU A 53 3.55 6.19 7.30
N THR A 54 4.48 5.99 6.37
CA THR A 54 5.53 4.96 6.44
C THR A 54 6.82 5.46 7.12
N LYS A 55 6.84 6.71 7.59
CA LYS A 55 7.98 7.36 8.25
C LYS A 55 9.25 7.45 7.39
N PHE A 56 9.15 7.27 6.06
CA PHE A 56 10.22 7.65 5.13
C PHE A 56 10.42 9.18 5.09
N LEU A 57 9.38 9.92 5.46
CA LEU A 57 9.43 11.35 5.72
C LEU A 57 8.90 11.63 7.14
N SER A 58 9.52 12.58 7.83
CA SER A 58 8.98 13.11 9.07
C SER A 58 8.02 14.26 8.76
N PRO A 59 6.87 14.36 9.44
CA PRO A 59 5.98 15.51 9.29
C PRO A 59 6.65 16.79 9.82
N THR A 60 6.25 17.93 9.29
CA THR A 60 6.61 19.24 9.82
C THR A 60 5.76 19.58 11.05
N SER A 61 4.48 19.20 11.02
CA SER A 61 3.55 19.30 12.16
C SER A 61 2.41 18.29 11.99
N GLY A 62 1.58 18.17 13.03
CA GLY A 62 0.48 17.20 13.09
C GLY A 62 0.89 15.87 13.71
N GLN A 63 -0.05 14.94 13.78
CA GLN A 63 0.12 13.64 14.45
C GLN A 63 -0.32 12.49 13.55
N ILE A 64 0.27 11.32 13.79
CA ILE A 64 -0.10 10.04 13.15
C ILE A 64 -0.38 9.04 14.27
N ILE A 65 -1.61 8.57 14.37
CA ILE A 65 -2.05 7.59 15.35
C ILE A 65 -2.26 6.26 14.63
N PHE A 66 -1.64 5.21 15.10
CA PHE A 66 -1.82 3.85 14.58
C PHE A 66 -2.21 2.90 15.73
N ASP A 67 -3.34 2.21 15.56
CA ASP A 67 -3.88 1.27 16.54
C ASP A 67 -3.96 1.88 17.96
N GLY A 68 -4.42 3.17 18.02
CA GLY A 68 -4.52 3.95 19.25
C GLY A 68 -3.19 4.48 19.83
N THR A 69 -2.08 4.27 19.15
CA THR A 69 -0.75 4.72 19.60
C THR A 69 -0.23 5.83 18.70
N ASP A 70 0.29 6.91 19.28
CA ASP A 70 1.00 7.95 18.54
C ASP A 70 2.34 7.41 18.01
N ILE A 71 2.47 7.37 16.68
CA ILE A 71 3.69 6.91 15.98
C ILE A 71 4.43 8.05 15.28
N THR A 72 4.07 9.30 15.56
CA THR A 72 4.56 10.49 14.85
C THR A 72 6.08 10.60 14.85
N SER A 73 6.73 10.24 15.94
CA SER A 73 8.21 10.30 16.09
C SER A 73 8.91 8.95 15.84
N GLU A 74 8.16 7.88 15.54
CA GLU A 74 8.76 6.56 15.35
C GLU A 74 9.59 6.45 14.06
N LYS A 75 10.52 5.49 14.05
CA LYS A 75 11.33 5.16 12.88
C LYS A 75 10.60 4.16 11.98
N PRO A 76 10.93 4.08 10.67
CA PRO A 76 10.29 3.15 9.74
C PRO A 76 10.28 1.69 10.21
N ALA A 77 11.40 1.22 10.77
CA ALA A 77 11.49 -0.14 11.30
C ALA A 77 10.57 -0.38 12.52
N GLY A 78 10.28 0.65 13.30
CA GLY A 78 9.35 0.59 14.44
C GLY A 78 7.92 0.35 13.96
N ILE A 79 7.44 1.20 13.06
CA ILE A 79 6.06 1.10 12.55
C ILE A 79 5.84 -0.20 11.73
N ALA A 80 6.87 -0.65 11.01
CA ALA A 80 6.80 -1.93 10.32
C ALA A 80 6.64 -3.12 11.30
N ARG A 81 7.25 -3.05 12.50
CA ARG A 81 7.04 -4.05 13.56
C ARG A 81 5.65 -3.97 14.18
N ARG A 82 5.01 -2.80 14.15
CA ARG A 82 3.63 -2.64 14.60
C ARG A 82 2.61 -3.21 13.62
N GLY A 83 3.03 -3.49 12.38
CA GLY A 83 2.19 -4.07 11.33
C GLY A 83 1.72 -3.07 10.28
N VAL A 84 2.35 -1.89 10.15
CA VAL A 84 2.17 -1.00 8.98
C VAL A 84 3.19 -1.40 7.94
N ILE A 85 2.75 -2.06 6.87
CA ILE A 85 3.64 -2.58 5.84
C ILE A 85 3.25 -1.96 4.49
N ARG A 86 4.22 -1.35 3.82
CA ARG A 86 4.06 -0.86 2.45
C ARG A 86 4.58 -1.90 1.47
N SER A 87 3.78 -2.23 0.46
CA SER A 87 4.29 -2.92 -0.72
C SER A 87 5.13 -1.92 -1.50
N PHE A 88 6.39 -2.24 -1.72
CA PHE A 88 7.25 -1.44 -2.59
C PHE A 88 6.97 -1.80 -4.05
N GLN A 89 7.24 -0.86 -4.98
CA GLN A 89 7.22 -1.13 -6.42
C GLN A 89 8.14 -2.31 -6.74
N ILE A 90 7.92 -2.99 -7.85
CA ILE A 90 8.51 -4.23 -8.41
C ILE A 90 9.96 -4.60 -7.99
N SER A 91 10.72 -3.69 -7.44
CA SER A 91 12.11 -3.87 -6.97
C SER A 91 12.26 -4.65 -5.65
N ALA A 92 11.18 -5.04 -4.99
CA ALA A 92 11.23 -5.74 -3.70
C ALA A 92 11.32 -7.27 -3.81
N VAL A 93 11.35 -7.79 -5.04
CA VAL A 93 11.45 -9.22 -5.32
C VAL A 93 12.89 -9.57 -5.70
N PHE A 94 13.42 -10.66 -5.17
CA PHE A 94 14.73 -11.20 -5.58
C PHE A 94 14.55 -11.96 -6.90
N PRO A 95 15.02 -11.41 -8.03
CA PRO A 95 14.64 -11.91 -9.36
C PRO A 95 15.16 -13.32 -9.65
N HIS A 96 16.31 -13.68 -9.09
CA HIS A 96 16.97 -14.97 -9.33
C HIS A 96 16.59 -16.05 -8.31
N LEU A 97 15.89 -15.69 -7.24
CA LEU A 97 15.29 -16.66 -6.33
C LEU A 97 13.95 -17.14 -6.89
N SER A 98 13.59 -18.39 -6.58
CA SER A 98 12.27 -18.92 -6.88
C SER A 98 11.17 -18.13 -6.16
N VAL A 99 9.95 -18.26 -6.64
CA VAL A 99 8.75 -17.67 -6.02
C VAL A 99 8.63 -18.08 -4.55
N LEU A 100 8.86 -19.36 -4.24
CA LEU A 100 8.83 -19.88 -2.88
C LEU A 100 9.92 -19.28 -2.01
N GLU A 101 11.16 -19.20 -2.49
CA GLU A 101 12.28 -18.62 -1.76
C GLU A 101 12.05 -17.13 -1.44
N ASN A 102 11.47 -16.36 -2.35
CA ASN A 102 11.09 -14.97 -2.10
C ASN A 102 10.15 -14.85 -0.87
N VAL A 103 9.14 -15.71 -0.77
CA VAL A 103 8.22 -15.71 0.37
C VAL A 103 8.91 -16.20 1.64
N ARG A 104 9.79 -17.22 1.56
CA ARG A 104 10.60 -17.68 2.70
C ARG A 104 11.48 -16.56 3.27
N VAL A 105 12.16 -15.80 2.42
CA VAL A 105 12.97 -14.65 2.86
C VAL A 105 12.14 -13.65 3.66
N ALA A 106 10.92 -13.34 3.20
CA ALA A 106 10.03 -12.44 3.94
C ALA A 106 9.58 -13.05 5.30
N LEU A 107 9.33 -14.36 5.36
CA LEU A 107 8.95 -15.07 6.58
C LEU A 107 10.06 -15.13 7.63
N GLN A 108 11.34 -15.17 7.21
CA GLN A 108 12.49 -15.22 8.13
C GLN A 108 12.49 -14.08 9.16
N ARG A 109 11.93 -12.92 8.78
CA ARG A 109 11.84 -11.77 9.69
C ARG A 109 11.13 -12.13 11.00
N LYS A 110 10.10 -13.00 10.96
CA LYS A 110 9.35 -13.42 12.16
C LYS A 110 10.18 -14.30 13.08
N LEU A 111 11.12 -15.07 12.55
CA LEU A 111 11.98 -15.96 13.33
C LEU A 111 13.10 -15.22 14.06
N GLY A 112 13.32 -13.92 13.80
CA GLY A 112 14.46 -13.18 14.35
C GLY A 112 15.82 -13.72 13.89
N THR A 113 15.82 -14.62 12.90
CA THR A 113 17.02 -15.33 12.41
C THR A 113 17.65 -14.68 11.19
N SER A 114 17.23 -13.49 10.80
CA SER A 114 17.68 -12.78 9.59
C SER A 114 19.21 -12.56 9.50
N PHE A 115 19.94 -12.75 10.61
CA PHE A 115 21.41 -12.62 10.69
C PHE A 115 22.14 -13.94 10.96
N HIS A 116 21.45 -15.07 10.92
CA HIS A 116 22.05 -16.38 11.20
C HIS A 116 22.58 -17.02 9.90
N PHE A 117 23.63 -16.47 9.34
CA PHE A 117 24.27 -16.93 8.08
C PHE A 117 24.84 -18.35 8.11
N TRP A 118 24.98 -18.93 9.31
CA TRP A 118 25.57 -20.25 9.53
C TRP A 118 24.56 -21.39 9.66
N LYS A 119 23.27 -21.09 9.67
CA LYS A 119 22.28 -22.17 9.71
C LYS A 119 22.10 -22.76 8.30
N PRO A 120 22.09 -24.09 8.17
CA PRO A 120 21.87 -24.72 6.86
C PRO A 120 20.51 -24.32 6.29
N GLU A 121 20.45 -24.23 4.96
CA GLU A 121 19.23 -23.90 4.20
C GLU A 121 18.05 -24.80 4.60
N ALA A 122 18.31 -26.05 4.99
CA ALA A 122 17.30 -26.97 5.53
C ALA A 122 16.50 -26.41 6.71
N SER A 123 17.06 -25.46 7.47
CA SER A 123 16.32 -24.80 8.56
C SER A 123 15.17 -23.91 8.04
N LEU A 124 15.19 -23.54 6.77
CA LEU A 124 14.15 -22.73 6.10
C LEU A 124 12.97 -23.59 5.64
N HIS A 125 13.14 -24.91 5.51
CA HIS A 125 12.03 -25.81 5.17
C HIS A 125 10.91 -25.80 6.23
N THR A 126 11.21 -25.38 7.46
CA THR A 126 10.17 -25.18 8.49
C THR A 126 9.16 -24.09 8.08
N LEU A 127 9.52 -23.22 7.13
CA LEU A 127 8.67 -22.15 6.62
C LEU A 127 7.88 -22.56 5.35
N ASP A 128 8.14 -23.73 4.78
CA ASP A 128 7.56 -24.15 3.49
C ASP A 128 6.05 -24.21 3.52
N ALA A 129 5.49 -24.84 4.55
CA ALA A 129 4.04 -24.94 4.67
C ALA A 129 3.36 -23.55 4.73
N GLN A 130 3.97 -22.61 5.47
CA GLN A 130 3.47 -21.26 5.55
C GLN A 130 3.69 -20.49 4.24
N ALA A 131 4.82 -20.68 3.58
CA ALA A 131 5.13 -20.07 2.29
C ALA A 131 4.16 -20.57 1.19
N HIS A 132 3.92 -21.87 1.11
CA HIS A 132 2.92 -22.45 0.19
C HIS A 132 1.51 -21.91 0.47
N SER A 133 1.09 -21.83 1.73
CA SER A 133 -0.20 -21.23 2.10
C SER A 133 -0.34 -19.77 1.63
N LEU A 134 0.73 -18.99 1.72
CA LEU A 134 0.73 -17.60 1.22
C LEU A 134 0.69 -17.56 -0.31
N LEU A 135 1.42 -18.44 -1.00
CA LEU A 135 1.38 -18.54 -2.45
C LEU A 135 0.00 -18.95 -2.96
N GLN A 136 -0.67 -19.85 -2.25
CA GLN A 136 -2.05 -20.25 -2.56
C GLN A 136 -3.03 -19.08 -2.40
N GLN A 137 -2.84 -18.22 -1.38
CA GLN A 137 -3.68 -17.04 -1.20
C GLN A 137 -3.60 -16.05 -2.38
N VAL A 138 -2.45 -16.00 -3.07
CA VAL A 138 -2.20 -15.09 -4.20
C VAL A 138 -2.20 -15.80 -5.56
N ASP A 139 -2.67 -17.05 -5.62
CA ASP A 139 -2.77 -17.88 -6.82
C ASP A 139 -1.42 -18.09 -7.55
N LEU A 140 -0.34 -18.26 -6.79
CA LEU A 140 1.02 -18.50 -7.28
C LEU A 140 1.61 -19.86 -6.89
N GLU A 141 0.86 -20.76 -6.29
CA GLU A 141 1.37 -22.05 -5.80
C GLU A 141 2.01 -22.89 -6.93
N SER A 142 1.38 -22.93 -8.11
CA SER A 142 1.90 -23.65 -9.29
C SER A 142 3.20 -23.06 -9.85
N TYR A 143 3.61 -21.88 -9.40
CA TYR A 143 4.82 -21.17 -9.79
C TYR A 143 5.91 -21.25 -8.74
N ALA A 144 5.71 -21.98 -7.64
CA ALA A 144 6.59 -21.99 -6.46
C ALA A 144 8.08 -22.19 -6.78
N GLY A 145 8.39 -23.11 -7.71
CA GLY A 145 9.78 -23.43 -8.12
C GLY A 145 10.35 -22.55 -9.23
N ILE A 146 9.55 -21.63 -9.81
CA ILE A 146 9.98 -20.80 -10.94
C ILE A 146 10.74 -19.58 -10.43
N PRO A 147 11.89 -19.20 -11.06
CA PRO A 147 12.58 -17.96 -10.75
C PRO A 147 11.65 -16.74 -10.94
N ALA A 148 11.67 -15.81 -9.98
CA ALA A 148 10.75 -14.67 -10.02
C ALA A 148 10.93 -13.77 -11.25
N VAL A 149 12.12 -13.77 -11.87
CA VAL A 149 12.39 -13.03 -13.13
C VAL A 149 11.51 -13.50 -14.29
N GLU A 150 11.13 -14.78 -14.32
CA GLU A 150 10.32 -15.40 -15.38
C GLU A 150 8.81 -15.12 -15.25
N LEU A 151 8.38 -14.58 -14.13
CA LEU A 151 6.98 -14.24 -13.93
C LEU A 151 6.55 -13.08 -14.84
N SER A 152 5.28 -13.11 -15.31
CA SER A 152 4.64 -11.94 -15.91
C SER A 152 4.53 -10.80 -14.90
N TYR A 153 4.29 -9.59 -15.39
CA TYR A 153 4.20 -8.39 -14.55
C TYR A 153 3.13 -8.54 -13.46
N GLY A 154 1.92 -8.98 -13.81
CA GLY A 154 0.85 -9.19 -12.86
C GLY A 154 1.17 -10.26 -11.80
N ARG A 155 1.87 -11.34 -12.20
CA ARG A 155 2.34 -12.37 -11.24
C ARG A 155 3.45 -11.86 -10.32
N LYS A 156 4.35 -11.01 -10.81
CA LYS A 156 5.33 -10.32 -9.95
C LYS A 156 4.64 -9.47 -8.89
N ARG A 157 3.58 -8.77 -9.27
CA ARG A 157 2.79 -7.98 -8.32
C ARG A 157 2.07 -8.86 -7.29
N ALA A 158 1.52 -10.00 -7.70
CA ALA A 158 0.95 -10.97 -6.77
C ALA A 158 2.01 -11.51 -5.80
N LEU A 159 3.24 -11.77 -6.26
CA LEU A 159 4.35 -12.18 -5.40
C LEU A 159 4.75 -11.09 -4.39
N GLU A 160 4.75 -9.82 -4.77
CA GLU A 160 4.97 -8.70 -3.84
C GLU A 160 3.89 -8.64 -2.75
N ILE A 161 2.63 -8.89 -3.12
CA ILE A 161 1.54 -8.98 -2.15
C ILE A 161 1.79 -10.17 -1.21
N ALA A 162 2.22 -11.33 -1.71
CA ALA A 162 2.55 -12.50 -0.89
C ALA A 162 3.68 -12.22 0.11
N THR A 163 4.76 -11.58 -0.34
CA THR A 163 5.88 -11.21 0.56
C THR A 163 5.46 -10.15 1.58
N THR A 164 4.54 -9.26 1.23
CA THR A 164 3.94 -8.31 2.17
C THR A 164 3.08 -9.04 3.20
N LEU A 165 2.25 -10.00 2.77
CA LEU A 165 1.43 -10.84 3.67
C LEU A 165 2.28 -11.69 4.61
N ALA A 166 3.45 -12.16 4.16
CA ALA A 166 4.39 -12.90 5.00
C ALA A 166 4.83 -12.11 6.24
N MET A 167 4.82 -10.78 6.17
CA MET A 167 5.12 -9.90 7.30
C MET A 167 3.96 -9.69 8.27
N ASP A 168 2.78 -10.30 7.99
CA ASP A 168 1.56 -10.25 8.79
C ASP A 168 1.08 -8.83 9.12
N PRO A 169 0.79 -8.02 8.08
CA PRO A 169 0.39 -6.64 8.28
C PRO A 169 -0.99 -6.52 8.93
N LYS A 170 -1.14 -5.56 9.85
CA LYS A 170 -2.43 -5.06 10.30
C LYS A 170 -3.00 -4.05 9.29
N LEU A 171 -2.11 -3.26 8.68
CA LEU A 171 -2.40 -2.27 7.64
C LEU A 171 -1.42 -2.46 6.48
N MET A 172 -1.96 -2.76 5.31
CA MET A 172 -1.21 -2.78 4.05
C MET A 172 -1.34 -1.45 3.34
N LEU A 173 -0.21 -0.85 2.98
CA LEU A 173 -0.16 0.32 2.10
C LEU A 173 0.24 -0.14 0.70
N LEU A 174 -0.66 0.01 -0.27
CA LEU A 174 -0.44 -0.36 -1.67
C LEU A 174 -0.27 0.91 -2.51
N ASP A 175 0.88 1.05 -3.15
CA ASP A 175 1.19 2.19 -3.99
C ASP A 175 0.99 1.82 -5.45
N GLU A 176 -0.07 2.37 -6.06
CA GLU A 176 -0.47 2.15 -7.46
C GLU A 176 -0.41 0.67 -7.87
N PRO A 177 -1.15 -0.23 -7.18
CA PRO A 177 -1.03 -1.67 -7.34
C PRO A 177 -1.35 -2.17 -8.75
N THR A 178 -2.09 -1.39 -9.57
CA THR A 178 -2.49 -1.78 -10.93
C THR A 178 -1.78 -1.01 -12.04
N GLN A 179 -0.81 -0.15 -11.69
CA GLN A 179 -0.09 0.68 -12.67
C GLN A 179 0.65 -0.17 -13.71
N GLY A 180 0.52 0.20 -14.99
CA GLY A 180 1.26 -0.42 -16.09
C GLY A 180 0.77 -1.80 -16.51
N MET A 181 -0.40 -2.24 -16.01
CA MET A 181 -0.98 -3.57 -16.29
C MET A 181 -2.01 -3.51 -17.42
N GLY A 182 -2.10 -4.61 -18.17
CA GLY A 182 -3.24 -4.88 -19.05
C GLY A 182 -4.52 -5.19 -18.26
N LEU A 183 -5.67 -5.12 -18.92
CA LEU A 183 -6.98 -5.26 -18.28
C LEU A 183 -7.14 -6.57 -17.48
N GLU A 184 -6.62 -7.69 -18.02
CA GLU A 184 -6.70 -9.00 -17.37
C GLU A 184 -5.93 -9.04 -16.05
N ASP A 185 -4.70 -8.50 -16.04
CA ASP A 185 -3.88 -8.43 -14.82
C ASP A 185 -4.48 -7.44 -13.80
N VAL A 186 -5.06 -6.32 -14.26
CA VAL A 186 -5.78 -5.36 -13.39
C VAL A 186 -6.90 -6.07 -12.64
N ASP A 187 -7.73 -6.86 -13.35
CA ASP A 187 -8.84 -7.60 -12.74
C ASP A 187 -8.34 -8.63 -11.72
N ARG A 188 -7.27 -9.36 -12.04
CA ARG A 188 -6.65 -10.32 -11.13
C ARG A 188 -6.16 -9.64 -9.85
N ILE A 189 -5.41 -8.55 -9.95
CA ILE A 189 -4.90 -7.80 -8.80
C ILE A 189 -6.04 -7.18 -8.00
N ARG A 190 -7.06 -6.65 -8.65
CA ARG A 190 -8.27 -6.13 -8.00
C ARG A 190 -8.95 -7.19 -7.12
N GLN A 191 -9.17 -8.40 -7.67
CA GLN A 191 -9.76 -9.51 -6.91
C GLN A 191 -8.86 -9.96 -5.75
N LEU A 192 -7.54 -9.98 -5.97
CA LEU A 192 -6.57 -10.32 -4.95
C LEU A 192 -6.61 -9.31 -3.78
N ILE A 193 -6.63 -8.02 -4.07
CA ILE A 193 -6.74 -6.97 -3.04
C ILE A 193 -8.02 -7.17 -2.22
N LYS A 194 -9.13 -7.44 -2.88
CA LYS A 194 -10.42 -7.69 -2.21
C LYS A 194 -10.38 -8.93 -1.32
N LYS A 195 -9.75 -10.01 -1.80
CA LYS A 195 -9.56 -11.27 -1.03
C LYS A 195 -8.69 -11.03 0.22
N VAL A 196 -7.61 -10.27 0.09
CA VAL A 196 -6.72 -9.93 1.20
C VAL A 196 -7.40 -9.02 2.21
N ALA A 197 -8.17 -8.04 1.76
CA ALA A 197 -8.88 -7.09 2.62
C ALA A 197 -9.97 -7.75 3.49
N ALA A 198 -10.43 -8.95 3.16
CA ALA A 198 -11.37 -9.71 3.99
C ALA A 198 -10.83 -10.00 5.42
N SER A 199 -9.50 -9.97 5.61
CA SER A 199 -8.86 -10.23 6.90
C SER A 199 -7.89 -9.14 7.35
N ARG A 200 -7.73 -8.06 6.56
CA ARG A 200 -6.74 -6.99 6.81
C ARG A 200 -7.30 -5.64 6.40
N THR A 201 -6.68 -4.58 6.88
CA THR A 201 -6.97 -3.22 6.39
C THR A 201 -6.04 -2.88 5.24
N VAL A 202 -6.58 -2.25 4.21
CA VAL A 202 -5.82 -1.79 3.04
C VAL A 202 -5.99 -0.29 2.88
N LEU A 203 -4.88 0.43 2.78
CA LEU A 203 -4.84 1.81 2.30
C LEU A 203 -4.09 1.81 0.98
N MET A 204 -4.71 2.26 -0.10
CA MET A 204 -4.07 2.28 -1.42
C MET A 204 -4.06 3.67 -2.04
N VAL A 205 -2.98 3.99 -2.75
CA VAL A 205 -2.98 5.08 -3.74
C VAL A 205 -3.32 4.45 -5.08
N GLU A 206 -4.29 5.01 -5.78
CA GLU A 206 -4.69 4.56 -7.12
C GLU A 206 -5.12 5.73 -7.99
N HIS A 207 -4.92 5.59 -9.28
CA HIS A 207 -5.40 6.52 -10.29
C HIS A 207 -6.39 5.86 -11.26
N ASN A 208 -6.50 4.54 -11.24
CA ASN A 208 -7.49 3.79 -12.01
C ASN A 208 -8.85 3.85 -11.31
N MET A 209 -9.72 4.76 -11.77
CA MET A 209 -11.04 4.98 -11.16
C MET A 209 -11.95 3.74 -11.21
N SER A 210 -11.79 2.86 -12.21
CA SER A 210 -12.59 1.63 -12.28
C SER A 210 -12.23 0.64 -11.17
N VAL A 211 -10.95 0.57 -10.81
CA VAL A 211 -10.48 -0.21 -9.66
C VAL A 211 -11.01 0.40 -8.36
N VAL A 212 -10.80 1.70 -8.16
CA VAL A 212 -11.26 2.42 -6.97
C VAL A 212 -12.77 2.22 -6.76
N ALA A 213 -13.58 2.45 -7.80
CA ALA A 213 -15.03 2.31 -7.76
C ALA A 213 -15.50 0.91 -7.39
N SER A 214 -14.71 -0.12 -7.74
CA SER A 214 -15.12 -1.52 -7.59
C SER A 214 -14.76 -2.16 -6.25
N ILE A 215 -13.76 -1.61 -5.53
CA ILE A 215 -13.25 -2.23 -4.30
C ILE A 215 -13.10 -1.31 -3.11
N ALA A 216 -13.02 0.02 -3.28
CA ALA A 216 -12.83 0.92 -2.16
C ALA A 216 -14.14 1.15 -1.37
N ASP A 217 -14.07 0.99 -0.06
CA ASP A 217 -15.17 1.30 0.85
C ASP A 217 -15.25 2.81 1.11
N THR A 218 -14.10 3.46 1.21
CA THR A 218 -13.96 4.91 1.43
C THR A 218 -12.87 5.46 0.53
N ILE A 219 -13.08 6.67 0.03
CA ILE A 219 -12.15 7.38 -0.82
C ILE A 219 -11.86 8.74 -0.20
N THR A 220 -10.58 9.06 -0.03
CA THR A 220 -10.13 10.43 0.27
C THR A 220 -9.48 11.01 -0.99
N VAL A 221 -9.98 12.16 -1.43
CA VAL A 221 -9.42 12.91 -2.56
C VAL A 221 -8.49 13.98 -2.04
N LEU A 222 -7.23 13.95 -2.47
CA LEU A 222 -6.28 15.03 -2.23
C LEU A 222 -6.22 15.99 -3.43
N GLN A 223 -6.11 17.28 -3.15
CA GLN A 223 -5.78 18.31 -4.12
C GLN A 223 -4.85 19.33 -3.46
N ARG A 224 -3.72 19.63 -4.13
CA ARG A 224 -2.71 20.61 -3.63
C ARG A 224 -2.32 20.40 -2.17
N GLY A 225 -2.16 19.13 -1.78
CA GLY A 225 -1.75 18.74 -0.44
C GLY A 225 -2.86 18.69 0.61
N ALA A 226 -4.07 19.11 0.32
CA ALA A 226 -5.20 19.13 1.26
C ALA A 226 -6.28 18.10 0.87
N THR A 227 -7.09 17.69 1.83
CA THR A 227 -8.28 16.86 1.58
C THR A 227 -9.35 17.72 0.91
N LEU A 228 -9.77 17.31 -0.28
CA LEU A 228 -10.83 17.95 -1.05
C LEU A 228 -12.20 17.35 -0.74
N ALA A 229 -12.27 16.02 -0.67
CA ALA A 229 -13.50 15.28 -0.39
C ALA A 229 -13.16 13.93 0.23
N GLU A 230 -14.09 13.38 1.01
CA GLU A 230 -14.00 12.03 1.54
C GLU A 230 -15.40 11.40 1.58
N GLY A 231 -15.49 10.10 1.25
CA GLY A 231 -16.74 9.35 1.29
C GLY A 231 -16.72 8.13 0.36
N PRO A 232 -17.86 7.44 0.18
CA PRO A 232 -18.00 6.36 -0.77
C PRO A 232 -17.92 6.88 -2.22
N TYR A 233 -17.56 5.99 -3.15
CA TYR A 233 -17.40 6.35 -4.58
C TYR A 233 -18.62 7.09 -5.16
N ALA A 234 -19.82 6.65 -4.80
CA ALA A 234 -21.07 7.22 -5.32
C ALA A 234 -21.27 8.71 -4.98
N GLU A 235 -20.68 9.18 -3.88
CA GLU A 235 -20.72 10.57 -3.44
C GLU A 235 -19.55 11.36 -4.03
N VAL A 236 -18.33 10.82 -3.88
CA VAL A 236 -17.10 11.48 -4.32
C VAL A 236 -17.08 11.70 -5.82
N SER A 237 -17.57 10.74 -6.62
CA SER A 237 -17.60 10.83 -8.08
C SER A 237 -18.56 11.90 -8.62
N LYS A 238 -19.52 12.33 -7.83
CA LYS A 238 -20.50 13.38 -8.18
C LYS A 238 -20.14 14.75 -7.61
N ASN A 239 -19.10 14.84 -6.80
CA ASN A 239 -18.70 16.10 -6.20
C ASN A 239 -18.12 17.06 -7.28
N PRO A 240 -18.74 18.25 -7.50
CA PRO A 240 -18.28 19.16 -8.54
C PRO A 240 -16.81 19.59 -8.40
N ALA A 241 -16.35 19.80 -7.17
CA ALA A 241 -14.95 20.18 -6.91
C ALA A 241 -13.97 19.04 -7.28
N VAL A 242 -14.37 17.79 -7.09
CA VAL A 242 -13.56 16.62 -7.50
C VAL A 242 -13.50 16.53 -9.01
N ILE A 243 -14.64 16.68 -9.69
CA ILE A 243 -14.71 16.67 -11.17
C ILE A 243 -13.82 17.77 -11.74
N GLU A 244 -13.91 19.01 -11.22
CA GLU A 244 -13.09 20.13 -11.63
C GLU A 244 -11.59 19.88 -11.43
N ALA A 245 -11.21 19.29 -10.28
CA ALA A 245 -9.81 18.96 -9.95
C ALA A 245 -9.16 18.01 -10.98
N TYR A 246 -9.93 17.05 -11.49
CA TYR A 246 -9.45 16.12 -12.52
C TYR A 246 -9.50 16.69 -13.92
N MET A 247 -10.53 17.47 -14.29
CA MET A 247 -10.63 18.13 -15.59
C MET A 247 -9.59 19.25 -15.74
N GLY A 248 -9.31 20.00 -14.67
CA GLY A 248 -8.30 21.05 -14.66
C GLY A 248 -6.87 20.51 -14.85
N SER A 249 -6.57 19.32 -14.33
CA SER A 249 -5.26 18.67 -14.52
C SER A 249 -5.03 18.17 -15.96
N ALA A 250 -6.06 17.64 -16.63
CA ALA A 250 -5.98 17.21 -18.02
C ALA A 250 -5.65 18.38 -18.98
N ASN A 251 -6.17 19.59 -18.70
CA ASN A 251 -5.88 20.79 -19.48
C ASN A 251 -4.46 21.35 -19.29
N VAL A 252 -3.81 21.04 -18.18
CA VAL A 252 -2.40 21.45 -17.90
C VAL A 252 -1.42 20.54 -18.63
N GLU A 253 -1.69 19.24 -18.70
CA GLU A 253 -0.84 18.29 -19.43
C GLU A 253 -0.83 18.56 -20.94
N LEU A 254 -1.96 19.02 -21.51
CA LEU A 254 -2.04 19.39 -22.93
C LEU A 254 -1.32 20.72 -23.26
N LYS A 255 -1.10 21.61 -22.29
CA LYS A 255 -0.40 22.90 -22.52
C LYS A 255 1.12 22.81 -22.27
N GLY A 256 1.62 21.75 -21.67
CA GLY A 256 3.06 21.51 -21.44
C GLY A 256 3.76 20.73 -22.56
N ALA A 257 3.06 20.37 -23.64
CA ALA A 257 3.58 19.59 -24.76
C ALA A 257 3.80 20.45 -26.04
N HIS A 258 4.23 21.70 -25.86
CA HIS A 258 4.68 22.58 -26.96
C HIS A 258 6.06 23.14 -26.71
#